data_4b5287d69b95c3a9df6855db2a5cbd8c
#
_entry.id   4b5287d69b95c3a9df6855db2a5cbd8c
#
_cell.length_a   1.000
_cell.length_b   1.000
_cell.length_c   1.000
_cell.angle_alpha   90.00
_cell.angle_beta   90.00
_cell.angle_gamma   90.00
#
_symmetry.space_group_name_H-M   'P 1'
#
loop_
_entity.id
_entity.type
_entity.pdbx_description
1 polymer ?
#
loop_
_entity_poly.entity_id
_entity_poly.type
_entity_poly.pdbx_seq_one_letter_code
_entity_poly.pdbx_strand_id
1 'polypeptide(L)'
;MWRQDGIYYMIQGARTKEDVGQAVIFRSEDKVNWTFRSRVESEQKFGYMWECPDYFEEDGRKFLSASVQGLEGKEWKDRNVYQSGYFLVDGDILGDYSLSDYRLWDYGFDYYAPQSFETEDGRRIQIGWMGMPD
;
A
#
# COMPACT_ATOMS: atom_id res chain seq x y z
N MET A 1 -3.92 -9.28 -1.44
CA MET A 1 -3.39 -10.63 -1.80
C MET A 1 -3.57 -10.84 -3.29
N TRP A 2 -2.55 -11.39 -3.98
CA TRP A 2 -2.60 -11.71 -5.43
C TRP A 2 -1.96 -13.08 -5.70
N ARG A 3 -2.09 -13.56 -6.93
CA ARG A 3 -1.46 -14.80 -7.40
C ARG A 3 -0.60 -14.50 -8.61
N GLN A 4 0.63 -15.00 -8.61
CA GLN A 4 1.58 -14.87 -9.71
C GLN A 4 2.35 -16.18 -9.85
N ASP A 5 2.45 -16.70 -11.06
CA ASP A 5 3.16 -17.95 -11.38
C ASP A 5 2.79 -19.15 -10.48
N GLY A 6 1.50 -19.25 -10.15
CA GLY A 6 0.97 -20.32 -9.31
C GLY A 6 1.11 -20.11 -7.79
N ILE A 7 1.88 -19.13 -7.35
CA ILE A 7 2.14 -18.80 -5.95
C ILE A 7 1.21 -17.66 -5.49
N TYR A 8 0.73 -17.75 -4.25
CA TYR A 8 -0.02 -16.69 -3.59
C TYR A 8 0.92 -15.76 -2.84
N TYR A 9 0.64 -14.48 -2.91
CA TYR A 9 1.36 -13.43 -2.20
C TYR A 9 0.39 -12.60 -1.37
N MET A 10 0.83 -12.23 -0.19
CA MET A 10 0.11 -11.35 0.72
C MET A 10 1.04 -10.21 1.11
N ILE A 11 0.53 -8.99 1.07
CA ILE A 11 1.23 -7.80 1.53
C ILE A 11 0.61 -7.30 2.83
N GLN A 12 1.44 -6.92 3.78
CA GLN A 12 1.04 -6.36 5.07
C GLN A 12 1.85 -5.10 5.36
N GLY A 13 1.22 -4.13 6.02
CA GLY A 13 1.91 -2.95 6.51
C GLY A 13 2.77 -3.28 7.72
N ALA A 14 3.85 -2.55 7.84
CA ALA A 14 4.79 -2.73 8.93
C ALA A 14 5.48 -1.42 9.33
N ARG A 15 5.98 -1.41 10.56
CA ARG A 15 6.83 -0.37 11.13
C ARG A 15 8.11 -1.05 11.63
N THR A 16 9.25 -0.50 11.29
CA THR A 16 10.53 -0.98 11.82
C THR A 16 10.74 -0.52 13.27
N LYS A 17 11.73 -1.09 13.95
CA LYS A 17 12.13 -0.64 15.30
C LYS A 17 12.70 0.78 15.30
N GLU A 18 13.16 1.25 14.15
CA GLU A 18 13.71 2.59 13.93
C GLU A 18 12.62 3.59 13.46
N ASP A 19 11.34 3.22 13.61
CA ASP A 19 10.20 4.05 13.20
C ASP A 19 10.23 4.42 11.72
N VAL A 20 10.38 3.41 10.86
CA VAL A 20 10.29 3.54 9.41
C VAL A 20 9.12 2.71 8.90
N GLY A 21 8.20 3.36 8.18
CA GLY A 21 7.08 2.71 7.51
C GLY A 21 7.56 1.87 6.32
N GLN A 22 7.02 0.68 6.19
CA GLN A 22 7.30 -0.26 5.10
C GLN A 22 6.14 -1.23 4.91
N ALA A 23 6.19 -2.02 3.86
CA ALA A 23 5.34 -3.19 3.73
C ALA A 23 6.18 -4.48 3.71
N VAL A 24 5.58 -5.59 4.09
CA VAL A 24 6.20 -6.91 4.06
C VAL A 24 5.37 -7.84 3.18
N ILE A 25 6.05 -8.67 2.39
CA ILE A 25 5.43 -9.63 1.50
C ILE A 25 5.68 -11.04 2.02
N PHE A 26 4.63 -11.81 2.09
CA PHE A 26 4.64 -13.25 2.38
C PHE A 26 4.22 -14.02 1.14
N ARG A 27 4.72 -15.25 1.01
CA ARG A 27 4.34 -16.18 -0.03
C ARG A 27 3.71 -17.45 0.54
N SER A 28 2.82 -18.08 -0.22
CA SER A 28 2.21 -19.36 0.10
C SER A 28 1.85 -20.15 -1.16
N GLU A 29 1.91 -21.48 -1.10
CA GLU A 29 1.43 -22.36 -2.15
C GLU A 29 -0.01 -22.83 -1.91
N ASP A 30 -0.48 -22.76 -0.65
CA ASP A 30 -1.75 -23.32 -0.19
C ASP A 30 -2.69 -22.32 0.49
N LYS A 31 -2.29 -21.05 0.66
CA LYS A 31 -2.99 -19.97 1.41
C LYS A 31 -3.10 -20.22 2.92
N VAL A 32 -2.48 -21.27 3.44
CA VAL A 32 -2.50 -21.65 4.85
C VAL A 32 -1.12 -21.45 5.46
N ASN A 33 -0.10 -21.99 4.80
CA ASN A 33 1.27 -21.88 5.24
C ASN A 33 1.96 -20.70 4.54
N TRP A 34 2.28 -19.65 5.31
CA TRP A 34 2.89 -18.44 4.81
C TRP A 34 4.33 -18.30 5.26
N THR A 35 5.20 -17.94 4.35
CA THR A 35 6.61 -17.65 4.63
C THR A 35 6.96 -16.24 4.19
N PHE A 36 7.81 -15.57 4.96
CA PHE A 36 8.34 -14.25 4.60
C PHE A 36 9.07 -14.31 3.25
N ARG A 37 8.78 -13.36 2.38
CA ARG A 37 9.40 -13.26 1.05
C ARG A 37 10.33 -12.07 0.93
N SER A 38 9.85 -10.86 1.18
CA SER A 38 10.61 -9.62 0.99
C SER A 38 9.97 -8.45 1.74
N ARG A 39 10.68 -7.33 1.73
CA ARG A 39 10.19 -6.03 2.19
C ARG A 39 9.99 -5.11 1.00
N VAL A 40 9.08 -4.17 1.14
CA VAL A 40 8.88 -3.05 0.22
C VAL A 40 9.10 -1.78 1.00
N GLU A 41 10.10 -1.04 0.59
CA GLU A 41 10.59 0.17 1.27
C GLU A 41 10.70 1.30 0.25
N SER A 42 10.52 2.55 0.69
CA SER A 42 10.89 3.71 -0.09
C SER A 42 12.39 4.01 0.05
N GLU A 43 12.99 4.64 -0.95
CA GLU A 43 14.40 5.04 -0.90
C GLU A 43 14.72 5.98 0.28
N GLN A 44 13.73 6.76 0.70
CA GLN A 44 13.83 7.65 1.86
C GLN A 44 12.77 7.25 2.88
N LYS A 45 13.03 7.54 4.16
CA LYS A 45 12.03 7.38 5.21
C LYS A 45 10.75 8.12 4.83
N PHE A 46 9.63 7.38 4.74
CA PHE A 46 8.32 7.92 4.40
C PHE A 46 7.29 7.48 5.44
N GLY A 47 7.00 8.34 6.41
CA GLY A 47 6.19 8.01 7.55
C GLY A 47 6.84 6.97 8.48
N TYR A 48 6.16 6.66 9.58
CA TYR A 48 6.63 5.63 10.52
C TYR A 48 5.86 4.31 10.40
N MET A 49 4.69 4.30 9.75
CA MET A 49 3.86 3.11 9.54
C MET A 49 3.13 3.21 8.21
N TRP A 50 3.06 2.11 7.48
CA TRP A 50 2.19 1.94 6.31
C TRP A 50 1.09 0.96 6.68
N GLU A 51 -0.13 1.44 6.86
CA GLU A 51 -1.28 0.61 7.18
C GLU A 51 -2.06 0.22 5.94
N CYS A 52 -2.78 -0.89 6.04
CA CYS A 52 -3.73 -1.37 5.04
C CYS A 52 -3.19 -1.34 3.60
N PRO A 53 -1.98 -1.88 3.32
CA PRO A 53 -1.45 -1.87 1.97
C PRO A 53 -2.32 -2.72 1.04
N ASP A 54 -2.48 -2.20 -0.19
CA ASP A 54 -3.15 -2.91 -1.28
C ASP A 54 -2.29 -2.80 -2.54
N TYR A 55 -1.94 -3.95 -3.13
CA TYR A 55 -1.14 -4.03 -4.35
C TYR A 55 -1.96 -4.61 -5.48
N PHE A 56 -2.05 -3.87 -6.58
CA PHE A 56 -2.82 -4.26 -7.75
C PHE A 56 -2.27 -3.65 -9.03
N GLU A 57 -2.70 -4.20 -10.16
CA GLU A 57 -2.44 -3.66 -11.49
C GLU A 57 -3.76 -3.22 -12.12
N GLU A 58 -3.75 -2.07 -12.76
CA GLU A 58 -4.87 -1.51 -13.52
C GLU A 58 -4.35 -0.75 -14.72
N ASP A 59 -4.88 -1.02 -15.91
CA ASP A 59 -4.46 -0.40 -17.18
C ASP A 59 -2.94 -0.45 -17.42
N GLY A 60 -2.31 -1.58 -17.10
CA GLY A 60 -0.86 -1.80 -17.25
C GLY A 60 0.01 -1.01 -16.27
N ARG A 61 -0.59 -0.37 -15.27
CA ARG A 61 0.13 0.31 -14.19
C ARG A 61 -0.05 -0.44 -12.88
N LYS A 62 1.03 -0.53 -12.12
CA LYS A 62 1.05 -1.18 -10.82
C LYS A 62 0.96 -0.15 -9.71
N PHE A 63 0.09 -0.39 -8.76
CA PHE A 63 -0.20 0.49 -7.64
C PHE A 63 0.13 -0.22 -6.32
N LEU A 64 0.81 0.49 -5.44
CA LEU A 64 0.93 0.15 -4.04
C LEU A 64 0.20 1.23 -3.23
N SER A 65 -1.02 0.95 -2.83
CA SER A 65 -1.79 1.80 -1.92
C SER A 65 -1.36 1.54 -0.49
N ALA A 66 -1.33 2.58 0.33
CA ALA A 66 -1.08 2.47 1.76
C ALA A 66 -1.67 3.67 2.50
N SER A 67 -2.12 3.42 3.74
CA SER A 67 -2.48 4.47 4.67
C SER A 67 -1.28 4.79 5.55
N VAL A 68 -0.67 5.96 5.31
CA VAL A 68 0.64 6.31 5.88
C VAL A 68 0.46 7.20 7.10
N GLN A 69 1.15 6.83 8.19
CA GLN A 69 1.20 7.59 9.43
C GLN A 69 2.53 8.32 9.56
N GLY A 70 2.48 9.53 10.13
CA GLY A 70 3.67 10.33 10.45
C GLY A 70 4.23 11.12 9.30
N LEU A 71 3.41 11.54 8.34
CA LEU A 71 3.77 12.57 7.38
C LEU A 71 3.60 13.95 8.01
N GLU A 72 4.58 14.81 7.81
CA GLU A 72 4.49 16.20 8.26
C GLU A 72 3.65 17.01 7.28
N GLY A 73 2.57 17.62 7.78
CA GLY A 73 1.72 18.51 6.99
C GLY A 73 2.46 19.77 6.55
N LYS A 74 2.40 20.07 5.27
CA LYS A 74 3.01 21.27 4.67
C LYS A 74 1.94 22.11 4.01
N GLU A 75 1.83 23.38 4.43
CA GLU A 75 0.85 24.31 3.89
C GLU A 75 -0.57 23.72 3.86
N TRP A 76 -1.05 23.33 2.69
CA TRP A 76 -2.35 22.71 2.45
C TRP A 76 -2.28 21.18 2.26
N LYS A 77 -1.06 20.62 2.10
CA LYS A 77 -0.84 19.20 1.82
C LYS A 77 -0.58 18.42 3.11
N ASP A 78 -1.03 17.17 3.14
CA ASP A 78 -0.78 16.20 4.22
C ASP A 78 -1.23 16.70 5.60
N ARG A 79 -2.39 17.41 5.65
CA ARG A 79 -2.93 18.05 6.87
C ARG A 79 -3.77 17.13 7.75
N ASN A 80 -4.18 15.99 7.24
CA ASN A 80 -4.87 14.97 8.04
C ASN A 80 -3.89 14.32 9.01
N VAL A 81 -4.42 13.72 10.08
CA VAL A 81 -3.62 12.98 11.07
C VAL A 81 -2.81 11.87 10.38
N TYR A 82 -3.47 11.15 9.48
CA TYR A 82 -2.87 10.13 8.62
C TYR A 82 -3.31 10.33 7.17
N GLN A 83 -2.58 9.76 6.23
CA GLN A 83 -2.83 9.96 4.81
C GLN A 83 -3.16 8.63 4.14
N SER A 84 -4.12 8.63 3.21
CA SER A 84 -4.40 7.49 2.33
C SER A 84 -4.05 7.83 0.89
N GLY A 85 -3.21 7.03 0.29
CA GLY A 85 -2.70 7.30 -1.05
C GLY A 85 -1.99 6.09 -1.64
N TYR A 86 -1.20 6.34 -2.67
CA TYR A 86 -0.52 5.30 -3.42
C TYR A 86 0.82 5.73 -3.99
N PHE A 87 1.67 4.75 -4.21
CA PHE A 87 2.84 4.82 -5.08
C PHE A 87 2.54 4.08 -6.38
N LEU A 88 3.05 4.57 -7.51
CA LEU A 88 3.21 3.74 -8.69
C LEU A 88 4.47 2.89 -8.51
N VAL A 89 4.37 1.64 -8.89
CA VAL A 89 5.48 0.68 -8.84
C VAL A 89 5.98 0.47 -10.27
N ASP A 90 7.23 0.85 -10.50
CA ASP A 90 7.94 0.49 -11.74
C ASP A 90 8.79 -0.74 -11.48
N GLY A 91 8.82 -1.68 -12.44
CA GLY A 91 9.51 -2.95 -12.28
C GLY A 91 8.65 -4.05 -11.65
N ASP A 92 9.27 -4.90 -10.84
CA ASP A 92 8.64 -6.05 -10.17
C ASP A 92 8.77 -5.92 -8.65
N ILE A 93 7.66 -5.79 -7.95
CA ILE A 93 7.63 -5.67 -6.48
C ILE A 93 8.23 -6.88 -5.75
N LEU A 94 8.33 -8.02 -6.43
CA LEU A 94 8.98 -9.24 -5.92
C LEU A 94 10.48 -9.32 -6.24
N GLY A 95 10.99 -8.40 -7.06
CA GLY A 95 12.38 -8.33 -7.51
C GLY A 95 12.92 -6.92 -7.46
N ASP A 96 13.33 -6.38 -8.61
CA ASP A 96 13.80 -5.02 -8.74
C ASP A 96 12.64 -4.07 -9.02
N TYR A 97 12.45 -3.09 -8.19
CA TYR A 97 11.37 -2.11 -8.31
C TYR A 97 11.84 -0.71 -7.88
N SER A 98 11.09 0.30 -8.32
CA SER A 98 11.13 1.64 -7.74
C SER A 98 9.71 2.13 -7.43
N LEU A 99 9.60 3.02 -6.46
CA LEU A 99 8.34 3.67 -6.10
C LEU A 99 8.35 5.13 -6.57
N SER A 100 7.24 5.57 -7.15
CA SER A 100 7.03 6.98 -7.48
C SER A 100 6.88 7.85 -6.22
N ASP A 101 6.73 9.16 -6.42
CA ASP A 101 6.19 10.02 -5.37
C ASP A 101 4.80 9.53 -4.93
N TYR A 102 4.55 9.64 -3.62
CA TYR A 102 3.27 9.30 -3.03
C TYR A 102 2.19 10.30 -3.43
N ARG A 103 1.04 9.80 -3.85
CA ARG A 103 -0.12 10.59 -4.27
C ARG A 103 -1.33 10.23 -3.42
N LEU A 104 -2.07 11.24 -2.98
CA LEU A 104 -3.29 11.03 -2.22
C LEU A 104 -4.41 10.47 -3.10
N TRP A 105 -5.19 9.55 -2.55
CA TRP A 105 -6.45 9.11 -3.16
C TRP A 105 -7.55 10.15 -3.02
N ASP A 106 -7.57 10.81 -1.89
CA ASP A 106 -8.59 11.81 -1.53
C ASP A 106 -7.93 13.04 -0.88
N TYR A 107 -8.45 14.22 -1.16
CA TYR A 107 -7.97 15.48 -0.62
C TYR A 107 -8.89 16.05 0.49
N GLY A 108 -9.91 15.27 0.89
CA GLY A 108 -10.79 15.60 2.01
C GLY A 108 -10.20 15.18 3.36
N PHE A 109 -11.03 15.26 4.41
CA PHE A 109 -10.61 14.97 5.77
C PHE A 109 -10.84 13.52 6.18
N ASP A 110 -11.85 12.87 5.60
CA ASP A 110 -12.36 11.59 6.08
C ASP A 110 -12.28 10.52 4.98
N TYR A 111 -11.09 10.03 4.71
CA TYR A 111 -10.87 8.89 3.82
C TYR A 111 -9.67 8.07 4.29
N TYR A 112 -9.93 6.87 4.83
CA TYR A 112 -8.87 6.05 5.40
C TYR A 112 -9.00 4.58 5.07
N ALA A 113 -7.86 3.86 5.14
CA ALA A 113 -7.74 2.41 4.97
C ALA A 113 -8.43 1.85 3.71
N PRO A 114 -8.24 2.46 2.52
CA PRO A 114 -8.89 1.96 1.32
C PRO A 114 -8.36 0.58 0.94
N GLN A 115 -9.29 -0.28 0.49
CA GLN A 115 -8.98 -1.57 -0.10
C GLN A 115 -9.71 -1.69 -1.43
N SER A 116 -9.13 -2.41 -2.38
CA SER A 116 -9.71 -2.59 -3.69
C SER A 116 -9.93 -4.06 -4.07
N PHE A 117 -10.86 -4.27 -4.97
CA PHE A 117 -11.10 -5.58 -5.58
C PHE A 117 -11.56 -5.40 -7.02
N GLU A 118 -11.30 -6.41 -7.83
CA GLU A 118 -11.78 -6.48 -9.20
C GLU A 118 -13.13 -7.20 -9.25
N THR A 119 -14.08 -6.64 -9.97
CA THR A 119 -15.39 -7.23 -10.20
C THR A 119 -15.35 -8.18 -11.39
N GLU A 120 -16.36 -9.04 -11.52
CA GLU A 120 -16.46 -10.01 -12.63
C GLU A 120 -16.52 -9.35 -14.02
N ASP A 121 -17.01 -8.10 -14.10
CA ASP A 121 -17.05 -7.31 -15.33
C ASP A 121 -15.77 -6.49 -15.61
N GLY A 122 -14.71 -6.74 -14.83
CA GLY A 122 -13.38 -6.18 -15.03
C GLY A 122 -13.18 -4.76 -14.49
N ARG A 123 -14.14 -4.23 -13.72
CA ARG A 123 -13.96 -2.95 -13.03
C ARG A 123 -13.21 -3.15 -11.72
N ARG A 124 -12.36 -2.22 -11.38
CA ARG A 124 -11.79 -2.15 -10.03
C ARG A 124 -12.63 -1.20 -9.17
N ILE A 125 -13.03 -1.69 -8.03
CA ILE A 125 -13.76 -0.92 -7.01
C ILE A 125 -12.83 -0.71 -5.82
N GLN A 126 -12.68 0.52 -5.37
CA GLN A 126 -11.97 0.85 -4.13
C GLN A 126 -12.98 1.39 -3.10
N ILE A 127 -12.90 0.87 -1.89
CA ILE A 127 -13.73 1.27 -0.76
C ILE A 127 -12.81 1.76 0.35
N GLY A 128 -13.01 2.97 0.80
CA GLY A 128 -12.35 3.57 1.96
C GLY A 128 -13.32 3.86 3.09
N TRP A 129 -12.83 3.90 4.30
CA TRP A 129 -13.61 4.35 5.45
C TRP A 129 -13.77 5.87 5.40
N MET A 130 -15.03 6.35 5.49
CA MET A 130 -15.33 7.77 5.63
C MET A 130 -15.18 8.21 7.08
N GLY A 131 -13.96 8.18 7.57
CA GLY A 131 -13.55 8.54 8.91
C GLY A 131 -12.04 8.61 8.99
N MET A 132 -11.52 8.99 10.13
CA MET A 132 -10.10 9.03 10.42
C MET A 132 -9.89 8.51 11.84
N PRO A 133 -8.91 7.61 12.07
CA PRO A 133 -8.58 7.20 13.44
C PRO A 133 -8.04 8.39 14.23
N ASP A 134 -8.40 8.46 15.51
CA ASP A 134 -7.98 9.47 16.47
C ASP A 134 -6.53 9.26 16.92
#